data_2471b16eda5ea59d49dc4e5f828db3dd
#
_entry.id   2471b16eda5ea59d49dc4e5f828db3dd
#
_cell.length_a   1.000
_cell.length_b   1.000
_cell.length_c   1.000
_cell.angle_alpha   90.00
_cell.angle_beta   90.00
_cell.angle_gamma   90.00
#
_symmetry.space_group_name_H-M   'P 1'
#
loop_
_entity.id
_entity.type
_entity.pdbx_description
1 polymer ?
#
loop_
_entity_poly.entity_id
_entity_poly.type
_entity_poly.pdbx_seq_one_letter_code
_entity_poly.pdbx_strand_id
1 'polypeptide(L)'
;MQIEINDNLKWFLESLLNENIDKFVIDDFGIAFIKNEYQQSLDEVNFLTSEMFKACPELKRDTEYSIKDFLNGEIDLESFEFGDKVIVTAGGKEYDCIYLKPKGSNSVVLTNELVTVSIPNKYIRKVK
;
A
#
# COMPACT_ATOMS: atom_id res chain seq x y z
N MET A 1 -6.55 -8.20 11.39
CA MET A 1 -6.83 -8.59 9.99
C MET A 1 -6.01 -9.82 9.63
N GLN A 2 -6.58 -10.74 8.90
CA GLN A 2 -5.91 -11.95 8.45
C GLN A 2 -5.60 -11.90 6.96
N ILE A 3 -4.35 -12.22 6.62
CA ILE A 3 -3.93 -12.40 5.23
C ILE A 3 -3.94 -13.91 4.96
N GLU A 4 -4.75 -14.35 4.01
CA GLU A 4 -4.85 -15.77 3.66
C GLU A 4 -4.14 -16.03 2.33
N ILE A 5 -2.93 -16.55 2.38
CA ILE A 5 -2.11 -16.81 1.22
C ILE A 5 -2.20 -18.29 0.84
N ASN A 6 -2.69 -18.57 -0.39
CA ASN A 6 -2.71 -19.94 -0.88
C ASN A 6 -1.30 -20.41 -1.33
N ASP A 7 -1.13 -21.71 -1.53
CA ASP A 7 0.16 -22.30 -1.84
C ASP A 7 0.73 -21.78 -3.16
N ASN A 8 -0.12 -21.53 -4.15
CA ASN A 8 0.33 -21.03 -5.46
C ASN A 8 0.89 -19.61 -5.35
N LEU A 9 0.20 -18.74 -4.64
CA LEU A 9 0.67 -17.38 -4.41
C LEU A 9 1.95 -17.38 -3.57
N LYS A 10 2.00 -18.20 -2.53
CA LYS A 10 3.18 -18.33 -1.67
C LYS A 10 4.39 -18.75 -2.49
N TRP A 11 4.25 -19.78 -3.31
CA TRP A 11 5.33 -20.24 -4.17
C TRP A 11 5.80 -19.13 -5.13
N PHE A 12 4.87 -18.44 -5.74
CA PHE A 12 5.18 -17.34 -6.67
C PHE A 12 5.96 -16.23 -5.98
N LEU A 13 5.50 -15.78 -4.82
CA LEU A 13 6.16 -14.71 -4.07
C LEU A 13 7.53 -15.12 -3.54
N GLU A 14 7.68 -16.35 -3.07
CA GLU A 14 8.98 -16.88 -2.63
C GLU A 14 9.97 -16.96 -3.80
N SER A 15 9.49 -17.33 -4.98
CA SER A 15 10.31 -17.35 -6.19
C SER A 15 10.83 -15.96 -6.56
N LEU A 16 9.99 -14.94 -6.39
CA LEU A 16 10.40 -13.55 -6.61
C LEU A 16 11.49 -13.12 -5.62
N LEU A 17 11.36 -13.47 -4.35
CA LEU A 17 12.38 -13.18 -3.35
C LEU A 17 13.71 -13.84 -3.68
N ASN A 18 13.69 -15.08 -4.20
CA ASN A 18 14.89 -15.78 -4.64
C ASN A 18 15.59 -15.10 -5.81
N GLU A 19 14.88 -14.29 -6.58
CA GLU A 19 15.43 -13.49 -7.68
C GLU A 19 15.74 -12.05 -7.26
N ASN A 20 15.77 -11.77 -5.96
CA ASN A 20 16.02 -10.43 -5.38
C ASN A 20 14.94 -9.41 -5.71
N ILE A 21 13.73 -9.88 -5.98
CA ILE A 21 12.57 -9.03 -6.17
C ILE A 21 11.82 -9.02 -4.84
N ASP A 22 11.80 -7.88 -4.16
CA ASP A 22 11.32 -7.80 -2.78
C ASP A 22 10.08 -6.92 -2.59
N LYS A 23 9.61 -6.27 -3.64
CA LYS A 23 8.48 -5.33 -3.53
C LYS A 23 7.48 -5.50 -4.65
N PHE A 24 6.21 -5.24 -4.32
CA PHE A 24 5.15 -5.10 -5.32
C PHE A 24 4.40 -3.79 -5.11
N VAL A 25 3.75 -3.31 -6.14
CA VAL A 25 3.03 -2.04 -6.13
C VAL A 25 1.60 -2.29 -6.57
N ILE A 26 0.66 -1.69 -5.85
CA ILE A 26 -0.73 -1.57 -6.31
C ILE A 26 -0.85 -0.17 -6.93
N ASP A 27 -1.18 -0.10 -8.21
CA ASP A 27 -1.31 1.19 -8.89
C ASP A 27 -2.64 1.89 -8.55
N ASP A 28 -2.87 3.04 -9.17
CA ASP A 28 -4.09 3.82 -8.92
C ASP A 28 -5.35 3.17 -9.52
N PHE A 29 -5.20 2.19 -10.40
CA PHE A 29 -6.31 1.39 -10.94
C PHE A 29 -6.57 0.11 -10.13
N GLY A 30 -5.76 -0.17 -9.12
CA GLY A 30 -5.89 -1.39 -8.33
C GLY A 30 -5.24 -2.60 -8.97
N ILE A 31 -4.26 -2.41 -9.84
CA ILE A 31 -3.53 -3.50 -10.50
C ILE A 31 -2.21 -3.73 -9.79
N ALA A 32 -1.87 -4.99 -9.53
CA ALA A 32 -0.65 -5.36 -8.84
C ALA A 32 0.50 -5.60 -9.84
N PHE A 33 1.62 -4.92 -9.60
CA PHE A 33 2.84 -5.05 -10.40
C PHE A 33 4.02 -5.37 -9.49
N ILE A 34 4.99 -6.09 -10.05
CA ILE A 34 6.29 -6.31 -9.39
C ILE A 34 7.13 -5.05 -9.59
N LYS A 35 7.66 -4.49 -8.50
CA LYS A 35 8.53 -3.31 -8.58
C LYS A 35 9.97 -3.73 -8.85
N ASN A 36 10.33 -3.78 -10.12
CA ASN A 36 11.69 -4.05 -10.58
C ASN A 36 11.74 -3.87 -12.10
N GLU A 37 12.93 -3.96 -12.68
CA GLU A 37 13.11 -4.01 -14.12
C GLU A 37 12.62 -5.33 -14.75
N TYR A 38 12.08 -6.23 -13.95
CA TYR A 38 11.50 -7.48 -14.40
C TYR A 38 10.33 -7.22 -15.33
N GLN A 39 10.38 -7.80 -16.53
CA GLN A 39 9.29 -7.69 -17.48
C GLN A 39 8.20 -8.69 -17.16
N GLN A 40 7.02 -8.19 -16.85
CA GLN A 40 5.86 -9.01 -16.55
C GLN A 40 4.98 -9.18 -17.78
N SER A 41 4.54 -10.42 -18.02
CA SER A 41 3.50 -10.70 -18.99
C SER A 41 2.15 -10.24 -18.44
N LEU A 42 1.17 -10.06 -19.34
CA LEU A 42 -0.19 -9.73 -18.93
C LEU A 42 -0.78 -10.82 -18.02
N ASP A 43 -0.48 -12.09 -18.31
CA ASP A 43 -0.95 -13.21 -17.50
C ASP A 43 -0.38 -13.17 -16.09
N GLU A 44 0.91 -12.82 -15.93
CA GLU A 44 1.52 -12.67 -14.61
C GLU A 44 0.89 -11.53 -13.82
N VAL A 45 0.63 -10.39 -14.46
CA VAL A 45 -0.01 -9.24 -13.84
C VAL A 45 -1.43 -9.60 -13.40
N ASN A 46 -2.19 -10.27 -14.25
CA ASN A 46 -3.56 -10.69 -13.92
C ASN A 46 -3.58 -11.71 -12.78
N PHE A 47 -2.66 -12.69 -12.80
CA PHE A 47 -2.51 -13.66 -11.72
C PHE A 47 -2.20 -12.97 -10.40
N LEU A 48 -1.18 -12.10 -10.40
CA LEU A 48 -0.74 -11.40 -9.20
C LEU A 48 -1.87 -10.53 -8.63
N THR A 49 -2.54 -9.74 -9.48
CA THR A 49 -3.64 -8.88 -9.06
C THR A 49 -4.76 -9.70 -8.42
N SER A 50 -5.20 -10.76 -9.09
CA SER A 50 -6.28 -11.62 -8.59
C SER A 50 -5.93 -12.27 -7.27
N GLU A 51 -4.75 -12.88 -7.17
CA GLU A 51 -4.35 -13.63 -5.98
C GLU A 51 -4.03 -12.73 -4.80
N MET A 52 -3.42 -11.55 -5.03
CA MET A 52 -3.12 -10.61 -3.96
C MET A 52 -4.39 -10.07 -3.31
N PHE A 53 -5.40 -9.70 -4.11
CA PHE A 53 -6.66 -9.20 -3.58
C PHE A 53 -7.52 -10.30 -2.96
N LYS A 54 -7.38 -11.56 -3.39
CA LYS A 54 -8.00 -12.68 -2.68
C LYS A 54 -7.37 -12.88 -1.30
N ALA A 55 -6.05 -12.77 -1.22
CA ALA A 55 -5.32 -12.94 0.03
C ALA A 55 -5.58 -11.79 1.00
N CYS A 56 -5.71 -10.57 0.46
CA CYS A 56 -5.91 -9.36 1.24
C CYS A 56 -6.75 -8.35 0.46
N PRO A 57 -8.09 -8.38 0.60
CA PRO A 57 -8.97 -7.44 -0.11
C PRO A 57 -8.75 -5.98 0.25
N GLU A 58 -8.06 -5.71 1.36
CA GLU A 58 -7.87 -4.37 1.90
C GLU A 58 -6.62 -3.67 1.39
N LEU A 59 -5.89 -4.25 0.44
CA LEU A 59 -4.72 -3.62 -0.17
C LEU A 59 -5.11 -2.27 -0.78
N LYS A 60 -4.28 -1.27 -0.51
CA LYS A 60 -4.56 0.11 -0.92
C LYS A 60 -3.98 0.41 -2.29
N ARG A 61 -4.67 1.24 -3.05
CA ARG A 61 -4.17 1.74 -4.33
C ARG A 61 -3.02 2.71 -4.12
N ASP A 62 -2.19 2.84 -5.14
CA ASP A 62 -1.02 3.73 -5.16
C ASP A 62 -0.10 3.50 -3.95
N THR A 63 0.15 2.23 -3.64
CA THR A 63 0.93 1.84 -2.47
C THR A 63 1.91 0.76 -2.83
N GLU A 64 3.13 0.88 -2.30
CA GLU A 64 4.19 -0.10 -2.41
C GLU A 64 4.23 -0.97 -1.16
N TYR A 65 4.35 -2.28 -1.35
CA TYR A 65 4.40 -3.24 -0.25
C TYR A 65 5.63 -4.12 -0.35
N SER A 66 6.16 -4.51 0.81
CA SER A 66 7.22 -5.52 0.90
C SER A 66 6.63 -6.92 0.73
N ILE A 67 7.16 -7.71 -0.19
CA ILE A 67 6.74 -9.10 -0.39
C ILE A 67 6.99 -9.93 0.86
N LYS A 68 8.14 -9.73 1.52
CA LYS A 68 8.48 -10.44 2.75
C LYS A 68 7.48 -10.12 3.86
N ASP A 69 7.14 -8.86 4.05
CA ASP A 69 6.16 -8.44 5.06
C ASP A 69 4.78 -9.01 4.75
N PHE A 70 4.40 -9.03 3.47
CA PHE A 70 3.12 -9.62 3.05
C PHE A 70 3.06 -11.11 3.38
N LEU A 71 4.13 -11.86 3.10
CA LEU A 71 4.21 -13.29 3.41
C LEU A 71 4.15 -13.55 4.91
N ASN A 72 4.67 -12.65 5.72
CA ASN A 72 4.66 -12.75 7.17
C ASN A 72 3.39 -12.19 7.82
N GLY A 73 2.49 -11.62 7.05
CA GLY A 73 1.29 -10.98 7.57
C GLY A 73 1.56 -9.67 8.33
N GLU A 74 2.67 -9.01 8.05
CA GLU A 74 3.14 -7.83 8.78
C GLU A 74 2.92 -6.51 8.03
N ILE A 75 2.17 -6.51 6.93
CA ILE A 75 1.90 -5.27 6.19
C ILE A 75 0.95 -4.38 6.97
N ASP A 76 1.17 -3.07 6.85
CA ASP A 76 0.35 -2.07 7.52
C ASP A 76 -0.79 -1.65 6.57
N LEU A 77 -2.01 -1.88 7.02
CA LEU A 77 -3.23 -1.56 6.28
C LEU A 77 -4.04 -0.51 7.02
N GLU A 78 -3.39 0.55 7.45
CA GLU A 78 -4.07 1.62 8.15
C GLU A 78 -5.22 2.19 7.29
N SER A 79 -6.42 2.21 7.87
CA SER A 79 -7.56 2.92 7.33
C SER A 79 -7.81 4.16 8.18
N PHE A 80 -8.15 5.27 7.53
CA PHE A 80 -8.36 6.54 8.19
C PHE A 80 -9.83 6.92 8.16
N GLU A 81 -10.30 7.56 9.23
CA GLU A 81 -11.65 8.09 9.33
C GLU A 81 -11.59 9.61 9.58
N PHE A 82 -12.65 10.32 9.21
CA PHE A 82 -12.76 11.74 9.45
C PHE A 82 -12.48 12.07 10.92
N GLY A 83 -11.57 13.02 11.14
CA GLY A 83 -11.21 13.44 12.48
C GLY A 83 -10.03 12.71 13.10
N ASP A 84 -9.52 11.66 12.45
CA ASP A 84 -8.35 10.94 12.95
C ASP A 84 -7.12 11.84 12.94
N LYS A 85 -6.34 11.77 14.01
CA LYS A 85 -5.03 12.40 14.05
C LYS A 85 -4.05 11.60 13.23
N VAL A 86 -3.38 12.26 12.30
CA VAL A 86 -2.40 11.64 11.41
C VAL A 86 -1.12 12.45 11.39
N ILE A 87 -0.03 11.79 10.99
CA ILE A 87 1.26 12.44 10.77
C ILE A 87 1.56 12.37 9.28
N VAL A 88 1.87 13.52 8.71
CA VAL A 88 2.30 13.65 7.31
C VAL A 88 3.81 13.85 7.29
N THR A 89 4.51 13.03 6.53
CA THR A 89 5.95 13.17 6.33
C THR A 89 6.21 13.87 5.00
N ALA A 90 6.87 15.02 5.05
CA ALA A 90 7.21 15.78 3.85
C ALA A 90 8.56 16.47 4.02
N GLY A 91 9.44 16.30 3.03
CA GLY A 91 10.75 16.94 3.05
C GLY A 91 11.62 16.56 4.25
N GLY A 92 11.48 15.34 4.76
CA GLY A 92 12.22 14.86 5.94
C GLY A 92 11.67 15.37 7.27
N LYS A 93 10.53 16.04 7.26
CA LYS A 93 9.87 16.56 8.47
C LYS A 93 8.51 15.89 8.66
N GLU A 94 8.06 15.83 9.91
CA GLU A 94 6.75 15.31 10.28
C GLU A 94 5.82 16.44 10.70
N TYR A 95 4.58 16.38 10.22
CA TYR A 95 3.56 17.38 10.52
C TYR A 95 2.32 16.72 11.10
N ASP A 96 1.80 17.26 12.18
CA ASP A 96 0.54 16.81 12.78
C ASP A 96 -0.63 17.37 11.99
N CYS A 97 -1.51 16.47 11.52
CA CYS A 97 -2.66 16.85 10.72
C CYS A 97 -3.90 16.08 11.18
N ILE A 98 -5.06 16.49 10.68
CA ILE A 98 -6.33 15.80 10.90
C ILE A 98 -6.81 15.25 9.56
N TYR A 99 -7.15 13.99 9.52
CA TYR A 99 -7.68 13.34 8.32
C TYR A 99 -9.10 13.83 8.05
N LEU A 100 -9.39 14.23 6.82
CA LEU A 100 -10.72 14.69 6.43
C LEU A 100 -11.44 13.71 5.53
N LYS A 101 -10.87 13.37 4.38
CA LYS A 101 -11.53 12.50 3.41
C LYS A 101 -10.53 11.91 2.42
N PRO A 102 -10.88 10.77 1.78
CA PRO A 102 -10.07 10.24 0.68
C PRO A 102 -10.27 11.07 -0.59
N LYS A 103 -9.23 11.10 -1.43
CA LYS A 103 -9.27 11.74 -2.75
C LYS A 103 -8.42 10.92 -3.71
N GLY A 104 -8.96 9.81 -4.22
CA GLY A 104 -8.21 8.90 -5.08
C GLY A 104 -7.03 8.26 -4.36
N SER A 105 -5.83 8.35 -4.93
CA SER A 105 -4.59 7.90 -4.30
C SER A 105 -4.06 8.86 -3.23
N ASN A 106 -4.72 9.99 -3.04
CA ASN A 106 -4.38 10.99 -2.05
C ASN A 106 -5.42 11.00 -0.93
N SER A 107 -5.11 11.75 0.12
CA SER A 107 -6.08 12.07 1.17
C SER A 107 -6.03 13.56 1.46
N VAL A 108 -7.19 14.13 1.78
CA VAL A 108 -7.28 15.52 2.20
C VAL A 108 -7.13 15.56 3.72
N VAL A 109 -6.18 16.37 4.18
CA VAL A 109 -5.91 16.55 5.61
C VAL A 109 -5.96 18.03 5.96
N LEU A 110 -6.26 18.32 7.23
CA LEU A 110 -6.25 19.67 7.77
C LEU A 110 -4.97 19.86 8.56
N THR A 111 -4.17 20.85 8.17
CA THR A 111 -2.92 21.17 8.87
C THR A 111 -3.20 21.95 10.17
N ASN A 112 -2.18 22.08 11.01
CA ASN A 112 -2.28 22.87 12.24
C ASN A 112 -2.47 24.36 11.98
N GLU A 113 -2.25 24.82 10.76
CA GLU A 113 -2.52 26.20 10.33
C GLU A 113 -3.94 26.37 9.76
N LEU A 114 -4.79 25.36 9.91
CA LEU A 114 -6.18 25.32 9.43
C LEU A 114 -6.29 25.42 7.90
N VAL A 115 -5.30 24.88 7.20
CA VAL A 115 -5.29 24.80 5.73
C VAL A 115 -5.53 23.35 5.32
N THR A 116 -6.40 23.14 4.34
CA THR A 116 -6.60 21.80 3.76
C THR A 116 -5.60 21.56 2.65
N VAL A 117 -4.97 20.38 2.67
CA VAL A 117 -4.01 19.97 1.64
C VAL A 117 -4.30 18.54 1.20
N SER A 118 -3.98 18.25 -0.05
CA SER A 118 -4.10 16.89 -0.61
C SER A 118 -2.72 16.24 -0.58
N ILE A 119 -2.59 15.13 0.14
CA ILE A 119 -1.31 14.45 0.37
C ILE A 119 -1.40 13.02 -0.14
N PRO A 120 -0.40 12.52 -0.89
CA PRO A 120 -0.36 11.11 -1.26
C PRO A 120 -0.42 10.19 -0.04
N ASN A 121 -1.23 9.14 -0.12
CA ASN A 121 -1.49 8.25 1.01
C ASN A 121 -0.22 7.64 1.61
N LYS A 122 0.81 7.43 0.81
CA LYS A 122 2.09 6.86 1.26
C LYS A 122 2.85 7.74 2.27
N TYR A 123 2.50 9.01 2.38
CA TYR A 123 3.14 9.95 3.30
C TYR A 123 2.35 10.17 4.59
N ILE A 124 1.24 9.47 4.76
CA ILE A 124 0.33 9.66 5.90
C ILE A 124 0.34 8.39 6.77
N ARG A 125 0.44 8.57 8.09
CA ARG A 125 0.29 7.48 9.04
C ARG A 125 -0.53 7.92 10.24
N LYS A 126 -1.16 6.96 10.93
CA LYS A 126 -1.91 7.28 12.16
C LYS A 126 -0.96 7.61 13.31
N VAL A 127 -1.40 8.50 14.17
CA VAL A 127 -0.77 8.71 15.48
C VAL A 127 -1.19 7.55 16.38
N LYS A 128 -0.20 6.85 16.92
CA LYS A 128 -0.43 5.75 17.85
C LYS A 128 -0.32 6.22 19.28
#